data_d36aaf14a0b36490c0e2f7236e3f3da7
#
_entry.id   d36aaf14a0b36490c0e2f7236e3f3da7
#
_cell.length_a   1.000
_cell.length_b   1.000
_cell.length_c   1.000
_cell.angle_alpha   90.00
_cell.angle_beta   90.00
_cell.angle_gamma   90.00
#
_symmetry.space_group_name_H-M   'P 1'
#
loop_
_entity.id
_entity.type
_entity.pdbx_description
1 polymer ?
#
loop_
_entity_poly.entity_id
_entity_poly.type
_entity_poly.pdbx_seq_one_letter_code
_entity_poly.pdbx_strand_id
1 'polypeptide(L)'
;MGLPRHIYRTWTASDIRSACRLYAVTDPRWLKRRSLASVVAEALVGGATFVQLREKGKSSLDLARTARSLGSVCRVTNVPLVVNDDLEAVKMSGADGIHVGQSDI
;
A
#
# COMPACT_ATOMS: atom_id res chain seq x y z
N MET A 1 -3.79 -23.67 10.98
CA MET A 1 -2.62 -22.83 11.24
C MET A 1 -2.92 -21.40 10.89
N GLY A 2 -2.71 -20.48 11.81
CA GLY A 2 -2.98 -19.07 11.60
C GLY A 2 -1.91 -18.41 10.73
N LEU A 3 -2.25 -17.21 10.21
CA LEU A 3 -1.28 -16.41 9.49
C LEU A 3 -0.18 -15.92 10.44
N PRO A 4 1.07 -15.77 9.95
CA PRO A 4 2.12 -15.20 10.77
C PRO A 4 1.75 -13.81 11.29
N ARG A 5 2.07 -13.54 12.55
CA ARG A 5 1.69 -12.26 13.18
C ARG A 5 2.29 -11.05 12.50
N HIS A 6 3.45 -11.18 11.90
CA HIS A 6 4.10 -10.05 11.23
C HIS A 6 3.33 -9.55 10.01
N ILE A 7 2.33 -10.32 9.51
CA ILE A 7 1.45 -9.87 8.44
C ILE A 7 0.52 -8.76 8.92
N TYR A 8 0.20 -8.75 10.22
CA TYR A 8 -0.74 -7.81 10.82
C TYR A 8 -0.02 -6.84 11.77
N ARG A 9 0.99 -6.17 11.26
CA ARG A 9 1.68 -5.18 12.05
C ARG A 9 0.72 -4.07 12.49
N THR A 10 0.82 -3.68 13.76
CA THR A 10 0.08 -2.53 14.30
C THR A 10 0.94 -1.28 14.15
N TRP A 11 0.39 -0.25 13.53
CA TRP A 11 1.05 1.03 13.37
C TRP A 11 0.47 2.03 14.33
N THR A 12 1.31 2.63 15.17
CA THR A 12 0.90 3.72 16.06
C THR A 12 0.89 5.05 15.30
N ALA A 13 0.26 6.07 15.88
CA ALA A 13 0.30 7.42 15.31
C ALA A 13 1.74 7.92 15.15
N SER A 14 2.60 7.60 16.11
CA SER A 14 4.01 7.96 16.05
C SER A 14 4.74 7.24 14.91
N ASP A 15 4.46 5.95 14.73
CA ASP A 15 5.01 5.18 13.61
C ASP A 15 4.63 5.78 12.27
N ILE A 16 3.35 6.14 12.11
CA ILE A 16 2.86 6.74 10.87
C ILE A 16 3.52 8.09 10.62
N ARG A 17 3.66 8.92 11.66
CA ARG A 17 4.31 10.21 11.54
C ARG A 17 5.77 10.06 11.08
N SER A 18 6.48 9.12 11.66
CA SER A 18 7.86 8.83 11.28
C SER A 18 7.97 8.27 9.86
N ALA A 19 6.98 7.52 9.42
CA ALA A 19 6.95 6.92 8.09
C ALA A 19 6.65 7.93 6.98
N CYS A 20 6.05 9.08 7.29
CA CYS A 20 5.66 10.08 6.29
C CYS A 20 6.83 10.95 5.81
N ARG A 21 8.02 10.38 5.67
CA ARG A 21 9.21 11.12 5.23
C ARG A 21 9.30 11.21 3.71
N LEU A 22 8.99 10.12 3.02
CA LEU A 22 8.93 10.07 1.56
C LEU A 22 7.75 9.20 1.17
N TYR A 23 6.68 9.84 0.79
CA TYR A 23 5.39 9.24 0.54
C TYR A 23 5.23 8.97 -0.96
N ALA A 24 5.20 7.72 -1.35
CA ALA A 24 5.03 7.32 -2.75
C ALA A 24 3.56 6.95 -3.00
N VAL A 25 2.95 7.57 -4.00
CA VAL A 25 1.59 7.26 -4.44
C VAL A 25 1.67 6.64 -5.83
N THR A 26 1.05 5.48 -6.01
CA THR A 26 1.11 4.79 -7.30
C THR A 26 0.27 5.51 -8.35
N ASP A 27 0.73 5.44 -9.59
CA ASP A 27 0.00 5.94 -10.75
C ASP A 27 0.26 5.00 -11.92
N PRO A 28 -0.73 4.17 -12.34
CA PRO A 28 -0.52 3.19 -13.40
C PRO A 28 -0.17 3.79 -14.76
N ARG A 29 -0.43 5.07 -14.97
CA ARG A 29 -0.10 5.75 -16.24
C ARG A 29 1.39 5.77 -16.54
N TRP A 30 2.23 5.65 -15.52
CA TRP A 30 3.67 5.76 -15.65
C TRP A 30 4.42 4.44 -15.65
N LEU A 31 3.70 3.30 -15.71
CA LEU A 31 4.31 1.97 -15.60
C LEU A 31 5.19 1.58 -16.80
N LYS A 32 4.80 1.95 -18.01
CA LYS A 32 5.58 1.67 -19.24
C LYS A 32 6.00 0.19 -19.33
N ARG A 33 5.05 -0.74 -19.26
CA ARG A 33 5.25 -2.19 -19.36
C ARG A 33 5.87 -2.84 -18.11
N ARG A 34 6.22 -2.08 -17.10
CA ARG A 34 6.69 -2.66 -15.83
C ARG A 34 5.50 -2.99 -14.95
N SER A 35 5.66 -3.99 -14.08
CA SER A 35 4.64 -4.28 -13.09
C SER A 35 4.65 -3.19 -11.99
N LEU A 36 3.50 -2.96 -11.38
CA LEU A 36 3.40 -2.00 -10.28
C LEU A 36 4.30 -2.42 -9.11
N ALA A 37 4.34 -3.73 -8.80
CA ALA A 37 5.20 -4.24 -7.74
C ALA A 37 6.67 -3.94 -8.00
N SER A 38 7.11 -4.05 -9.25
CA SER A 38 8.48 -3.74 -9.64
C SER A 38 8.81 -2.26 -9.43
N VAL A 39 7.89 -1.38 -9.84
CA VAL A 39 8.07 0.06 -9.67
C VAL A 39 8.09 0.45 -8.19
N VAL A 40 7.22 -0.14 -7.39
CA VAL A 40 7.19 0.10 -5.94
C VAL A 40 8.48 -0.41 -5.30
N ALA A 41 8.96 -1.57 -5.71
CA ALA A 41 10.22 -2.10 -5.20
C ALA A 41 11.39 -1.14 -5.47
N GLU A 42 11.45 -0.56 -6.66
CA GLU A 42 12.46 0.44 -7.01
C GLU A 42 12.32 1.69 -6.15
N ALA A 43 11.09 2.15 -5.92
CA ALA A 43 10.85 3.31 -5.05
C ALA A 43 11.32 3.06 -3.62
N LEU A 44 11.10 1.85 -3.11
CA LEU A 44 11.54 1.47 -1.76
C LEU A 44 13.07 1.42 -1.67
N VAL A 45 13.73 0.89 -2.69
CA VAL A 45 15.20 0.92 -2.75
C VAL A 45 15.70 2.36 -2.77
N GLY A 46 14.98 3.26 -3.44
CA GLY A 46 15.30 4.67 -3.52
C GLY A 46 14.98 5.47 -2.25
N GLY A 47 14.37 4.84 -1.24
CA GLY A 47 14.14 5.48 0.05
C GLY A 47 12.71 5.83 0.38
N ALA A 48 11.72 5.37 -0.39
CA ALA A 48 10.32 5.61 -0.05
C ALA A 48 10.00 4.95 1.30
N THR A 49 9.30 5.66 2.16
CA THR A 49 9.01 5.23 3.53
C THR A 49 7.52 5.04 3.80
N PHE A 50 6.66 5.34 2.82
CA PHE A 50 5.22 5.17 2.91
C PHE A 50 4.69 4.97 1.49
N VAL A 51 3.79 4.00 1.29
CA VAL A 51 3.24 3.70 -0.04
C VAL A 51 1.72 3.75 0.00
N GLN A 52 1.14 4.45 -0.96
CA GLN A 52 -0.30 4.43 -1.20
C GLN A 52 -0.59 3.81 -2.56
N LEU A 53 -1.45 2.79 -2.56
CA LEU A 53 -2.00 2.23 -3.79
C LEU A 53 -3.20 3.08 -4.21
N ARG A 54 -3.09 3.71 -5.36
CA ARG A 54 -4.16 4.53 -5.93
C ARG A 54 -4.37 4.13 -7.39
N GLU A 55 -5.45 3.37 -7.62
CA GLU A 55 -5.89 2.96 -8.95
C GLU A 55 -7.39 3.17 -9.04
N LYS A 56 -7.80 4.21 -9.76
CA LYS A 56 -9.22 4.52 -9.96
C LYS A 56 -9.84 3.55 -10.96
N GLY A 57 -11.13 3.24 -10.77
CA GLY A 57 -11.89 2.41 -11.70
C GLY A 57 -11.67 0.91 -11.56
N LYS A 58 -10.96 0.46 -10.55
CA LYS A 58 -10.77 -0.97 -10.28
C LYS A 58 -11.79 -1.48 -9.28
N SER A 59 -12.18 -2.75 -9.41
CA SER A 59 -13.03 -3.39 -8.42
C SER A 59 -12.26 -3.59 -7.11
N SER A 60 -12.99 -3.75 -6.01
CA SER A 60 -12.37 -4.02 -4.71
C SER A 60 -11.52 -5.29 -4.75
N LEU A 61 -11.98 -6.32 -5.47
CA LEU A 61 -11.23 -7.56 -5.59
C LEU A 61 -9.90 -7.36 -6.33
N ASP A 62 -9.92 -6.61 -7.43
CA ASP A 62 -8.71 -6.33 -8.20
C ASP A 62 -7.73 -5.48 -7.39
N LEU A 63 -8.24 -4.46 -6.69
CA LEU A 63 -7.42 -3.65 -5.78
C LEU A 63 -6.81 -4.50 -4.67
N ALA A 64 -7.60 -5.42 -4.10
CA ALA A 64 -7.09 -6.29 -3.05
C ALA A 64 -5.96 -7.20 -3.55
N ARG A 65 -6.06 -7.71 -4.75
CA ARG A 65 -5.00 -8.52 -5.35
C ARG A 65 -3.72 -7.71 -5.53
N THR A 66 -3.85 -6.51 -6.07
CA THR A 66 -2.72 -5.61 -6.24
C THR A 66 -2.12 -5.22 -4.90
N ALA A 67 -2.97 -4.84 -3.94
CA ALA A 67 -2.51 -4.46 -2.60
C ALA A 67 -1.78 -5.60 -1.90
N ARG A 68 -2.24 -6.83 -2.08
CA ARG A 68 -1.57 -8.01 -1.50
C ARG A 68 -0.17 -8.18 -2.09
N SER A 69 -0.04 -8.02 -3.40
CA SER A 69 1.25 -8.07 -4.09
C SER A 69 2.19 -6.98 -3.59
N LEU A 70 1.71 -5.73 -3.51
CA LEU A 70 2.51 -4.61 -3.01
C LEU A 70 2.84 -4.78 -1.54
N GLY A 71 1.92 -5.32 -0.75
CA GLY A 71 2.13 -5.58 0.67
C GLY A 71 3.33 -6.49 0.92
N SER A 72 3.52 -7.49 0.08
CA SER A 72 4.67 -8.39 0.19
C SER A 72 5.98 -7.64 0.00
N VAL A 73 6.02 -6.72 -0.96
CA VAL A 73 7.21 -5.91 -1.23
C VAL A 73 7.45 -4.91 -0.10
N CYS A 74 6.41 -4.25 0.36
CA CYS A 74 6.53 -3.25 1.44
C CYS A 74 6.97 -3.87 2.76
N ARG A 75 6.52 -5.08 3.07
CA ARG A 75 6.91 -5.76 4.32
C ARG A 75 8.40 -6.06 4.40
N VAL A 76 9.04 -6.34 3.28
CA VAL A 76 10.50 -6.58 3.26
C VAL A 76 11.25 -5.38 3.80
N THR A 77 10.81 -4.18 3.51
CA THR A 77 11.45 -2.95 3.97
C THR A 77 10.76 -2.32 5.17
N ASN A 78 9.74 -2.99 5.71
CA ASN A 78 8.98 -2.50 6.86
C ASN A 78 8.34 -1.13 6.61
N VAL A 79 7.72 -0.97 5.46
CA VAL A 79 7.07 0.26 5.03
C VAL A 79 5.55 0.05 5.02
N PRO A 80 4.75 0.98 5.57
CA PRO A 80 3.31 0.84 5.56
C PRO A 80 2.73 1.02 4.16
N LEU A 81 1.70 0.23 3.87
CA LEU A 81 0.92 0.31 2.64
C LEU A 81 -0.52 0.68 2.98
N VAL A 82 -1.01 1.74 2.38
CA VAL A 82 -2.42 2.11 2.46
C VAL A 82 -3.06 2.05 1.08
N VAL A 83 -4.38 1.83 1.07
CA VAL A 83 -5.17 1.80 -0.16
C VAL A 83 -6.05 3.03 -0.22
N ASN A 84 -6.13 3.65 -1.40
CA ASN A 84 -6.95 4.84 -1.61
C ASN A 84 -8.44 4.44 -1.71
N ASP A 85 -9.28 5.03 -0.88
CA ASP A 85 -10.75 5.02 -0.93
C ASP A 85 -11.48 3.69 -0.70
N ASP A 86 -10.84 2.55 -0.78
CA ASP A 86 -11.53 1.26 -0.80
C ASP A 86 -11.30 0.45 0.47
N LEU A 87 -12.23 0.54 1.41
CA LEU A 87 -12.16 -0.19 2.68
C LEU A 87 -12.21 -1.71 2.49
N GLU A 88 -13.02 -2.19 1.54
CA GLU A 88 -13.11 -3.62 1.27
C GLU A 88 -11.78 -4.18 0.77
N ALA A 89 -11.10 -3.44 -0.09
CA ALA A 89 -9.77 -3.84 -0.56
C ALA A 89 -8.77 -3.90 0.59
N VAL A 90 -8.83 -2.97 1.53
CA VAL A 90 -7.99 -3.01 2.74
C VAL A 90 -8.25 -4.28 3.53
N LYS A 91 -9.51 -4.59 3.80
CA LYS A 91 -9.90 -5.77 4.57
C LYS A 91 -9.45 -7.06 3.89
N MET A 92 -9.67 -7.17 2.59
CA MET A 92 -9.33 -8.37 1.83
C MET A 92 -7.83 -8.58 1.65
N SER A 93 -7.08 -7.49 1.58
CA SER A 93 -5.64 -7.55 1.27
C SER A 93 -4.74 -7.62 2.49
N GLY A 94 -5.22 -7.18 3.64
CA GLY A 94 -4.38 -7.02 4.83
C GLY A 94 -3.46 -5.81 4.75
N ALA A 95 -3.79 -4.81 3.92
CA ALA A 95 -3.06 -3.56 3.89
C ALA A 95 -3.10 -2.88 5.27
N ASP A 96 -2.13 -2.01 5.53
CA ASP A 96 -1.99 -1.38 6.85
C ASP A 96 -3.06 -0.34 7.14
N GLY A 97 -3.67 0.24 6.11
CA GLY A 97 -4.69 1.24 6.33
C GLY A 97 -5.33 1.72 5.04
N ILE A 98 -6.16 2.73 5.20
CA ILE A 98 -6.90 3.36 4.11
C ILE A 98 -6.59 4.85 4.08
N HIS A 99 -6.51 5.41 2.87
CA HIS A 99 -6.43 6.86 2.68
C HIS A 99 -7.77 7.35 2.14
N VAL A 100 -8.38 8.30 2.84
CA VAL A 100 -9.64 8.92 2.43
C VAL A 100 -9.46 10.41 2.28
N GLY A 101 -9.97 10.96 1.19
CA GLY A 101 -10.02 12.40 0.96
C GLY A 101 -11.29 13.00 1.57
N GLN A 102 -11.37 14.32 1.59
CA GLN A 102 -12.54 15.01 2.16
C GLN A 102 -13.83 14.67 1.41
N SER A 103 -13.76 14.44 0.10
CA SER A 103 -14.92 14.10 -0.72
C SER A 103 -15.40 12.66 -0.50
N ASP A 104 -14.64 11.84 0.19
CA ASP A 104 -14.94 10.42 0.40
C ASP A 104 -15.60 10.15 1.75
N ILE A 105 -15.78 11.17 2.54
CA ILE A 105 -16.34 11.05 3.89
C ILE A 105 -17.79 11.51 3.92
#